data_4bec10bbca721c7ae08a5ade5b6956e8
#
_entry.id   4bec10bbca721c7ae08a5ade5b6956e8
#
_cell.length_a   1.000
_cell.length_b   1.000
_cell.length_c   1.000
_cell.angle_alpha   90.00
_cell.angle_beta   90.00
_cell.angle_gamma   90.00
#
_symmetry.space_group_name_H-M   'P 1'
#
loop_
_entity.id
_entity.type
_entity.pdbx_description
1 polymer ?
#
loop_
_entity_poly.entity_id
_entity_poly.type
_entity_poly.pdbx_seq_one_letter_code
_entity_poly.pdbx_strand_id
1 'polypeptide(L)' 'PCASDIPAIFNVALWDAPNPEDTIYRSKAVGEPPLMHGNSVLMALSDAIAACGATYPALNAPATAERVLAAVRALK' A
#
# COMPACT_ATOMS: atom_id res chain seq x y z
N PRO A 1 9.09 4.65 2.58
CA PRO A 1 9.71 3.31 2.65
C PRO A 1 10.84 3.19 1.65
N CYS A 2 11.89 2.50 2.01
CA CYS A 2 13.04 2.21 1.18
C CYS A 2 13.40 0.71 1.26
N ALA A 3 14.42 0.29 0.53
CA ALA A 3 14.80 -1.13 0.48
C ALA A 3 15.12 -1.72 1.87
N SER A 4 15.62 -0.91 2.80
CA SER A 4 15.89 -1.34 4.17
C SER A 4 14.64 -1.59 5.02
N ASP A 5 13.47 -1.14 4.56
CA ASP A 5 12.19 -1.34 5.27
C ASP A 5 11.50 -2.66 4.88
N ILE A 6 12.07 -3.38 3.91
CA ILE A 6 11.54 -4.67 3.48
C ILE A 6 11.65 -5.67 4.65
N PRO A 7 10.58 -6.41 4.98
CA PRO A 7 10.64 -7.41 6.03
C PRO A 7 11.64 -8.53 5.69
N ALA A 8 12.18 -9.18 6.73
CA ALA A 8 13.15 -10.25 6.58
C ALA A 8 12.60 -11.45 5.78
N ILE A 9 11.29 -11.65 5.82
CA ILE A 9 10.60 -12.66 5.01
C ILE A 9 9.62 -11.94 4.10
N PHE A 10 9.88 -12.01 2.79
CA PHE A 10 9.04 -11.41 1.76
C PHE A 10 8.86 -12.42 0.62
N ASN A 11 7.82 -13.23 0.72
CA ASN A 11 7.53 -14.28 -0.25
C ASN A 11 6.62 -13.74 -1.35
N VAL A 12 7.01 -13.99 -2.59
CA VAL A 12 6.22 -13.65 -3.77
C VAL A 12 6.07 -14.90 -4.63
N ALA A 13 4.85 -15.17 -5.05
CA ALA A 13 4.56 -16.26 -5.97
C ALA A 13 3.55 -15.80 -7.01
N LEU A 14 3.67 -16.33 -8.22
CA LEU A 14 2.66 -16.16 -9.24
C LEU A 14 1.63 -17.28 -9.10
N TRP A 15 0.35 -16.94 -9.24
CA TRP A 15 -0.71 -17.93 -9.25
C TRP A 15 -0.62 -18.76 -10.53
N ASP A 16 -0.25 -20.02 -10.37
CA ASP A 16 -0.06 -20.96 -11.47
C ASP A 16 -1.37 -21.72 -11.78
N ALA A 17 -2.35 -21.01 -12.29
CA ALA A 17 -3.57 -21.61 -12.80
C ALA A 17 -3.90 -21.02 -14.17
N PRO A 18 -4.13 -21.88 -15.19
CA PRO A 18 -4.51 -21.39 -16.50
C PRO A 18 -5.88 -20.72 -16.45
N ASN A 19 -6.10 -19.78 -17.35
CA ASN A 19 -7.43 -19.19 -17.52
C ASN A 19 -8.37 -20.29 -18.05
N PRO A 20 -9.51 -20.58 -17.38
CA PRO A 20 -10.49 -21.56 -17.88
C PRO A 20 -11.20 -21.08 -19.16
N GLU A 21 -11.24 -19.75 -19.38
CA GLU A 21 -11.85 -19.17 -20.57
C GLU A 21 -10.98 -19.31 -21.81
N ASP A 22 -11.61 -19.44 -22.97
CA ASP A 22 -10.90 -19.57 -24.25
C ASP A 22 -10.51 -18.20 -24.81
N THR A 23 -9.59 -17.54 -24.13
CA THR A 23 -9.03 -16.26 -24.54
C THR A 23 -7.76 -16.48 -25.38
N ILE A 24 -7.32 -15.42 -26.07
CA ILE A 24 -6.06 -15.42 -26.84
C ILE A 24 -4.91 -15.76 -25.90
N TYR A 25 -4.21 -16.86 -26.22
CA TYR A 25 -3.11 -17.41 -25.40
C TYR A 25 -3.49 -17.66 -23.92
N ARG A 26 -4.76 -17.91 -23.63
CA ARG A 26 -5.25 -18.07 -22.25
C ARG A 26 -4.94 -16.86 -21.36
N SER A 27 -4.81 -15.69 -21.96
CA SER A 27 -4.53 -14.47 -21.24
C SER A 27 -5.69 -14.10 -20.31
N LYS A 28 -5.35 -13.48 -19.19
CA LYS A 28 -6.30 -12.93 -18.22
C LYS A 28 -6.26 -11.41 -18.29
N ALA A 29 -7.40 -10.77 -18.09
CA ALA A 29 -7.45 -9.33 -17.98
C ALA A 29 -6.68 -8.86 -16.75
N VAL A 30 -6.02 -7.72 -16.87
CA VAL A 30 -5.46 -7.00 -15.72
C VAL A 30 -6.56 -6.10 -15.18
N GLY A 31 -6.98 -6.36 -13.95
CA GLY A 31 -7.96 -5.53 -13.26
C GLY A 31 -7.30 -4.35 -12.52
N GLU A 32 -8.09 -3.63 -11.70
CA GLU A 32 -7.65 -2.48 -10.91
C GLU A 32 -7.29 -2.79 -9.44
N PRO A 33 -7.18 -4.05 -8.95
CA PRO A 33 -6.67 -4.31 -7.60
C PRO A 33 -5.35 -3.61 -7.28
N PRO A 34 -4.39 -3.42 -8.21
CA PRO A 34 -3.16 -2.68 -7.93
C PRO A 34 -3.40 -1.24 -7.46
N LEU A 35 -4.43 -0.56 -7.94
CA LEU A 35 -4.81 0.77 -7.47
C LEU A 35 -5.23 0.74 -5.99
N MET A 36 -6.09 -0.21 -5.64
CA MET A 36 -6.55 -0.39 -4.26
C MET A 36 -5.41 -0.79 -3.33
N HIS A 37 -4.52 -1.66 -3.77
CA HIS A 37 -3.34 -2.06 -3.00
C HIS A 37 -2.38 -0.89 -2.78
N GLY A 38 -2.18 -0.03 -3.78
CA GLY A 38 -1.40 1.20 -3.64
C GLY A 38 -2.00 2.14 -2.59
N ASN A 39 -3.30 2.35 -2.62
CA ASN A 39 -4.00 3.19 -1.65
C ASN A 39 -3.99 2.61 -0.24
N SER A 40 -3.99 1.30 -0.08
CA SER A 40 -4.01 0.64 1.22
C SER A 40 -2.81 1.01 2.10
N VAL A 41 -1.65 1.21 1.49
CA VAL A 41 -0.44 1.62 2.21
C VAL A 41 -0.59 3.03 2.78
N LEU A 42 -1.13 3.97 2.00
CA LEU A 42 -1.39 5.34 2.48
C LEU A 42 -2.41 5.34 3.64
N MET A 43 -3.45 4.52 3.54
CA MET A 43 -4.45 4.37 4.59
C MET A 43 -3.86 3.76 5.85
N ALA A 44 -3.03 2.73 5.72
CA ALA A 44 -2.35 2.10 6.86
C ALA A 44 -1.40 3.08 7.57
N LEU A 45 -0.67 3.91 6.81
CA LEU A 45 0.17 4.96 7.39
C LEU A 45 -0.67 6.01 8.12
N SER A 46 -1.79 6.42 7.54
CA SER A 46 -2.70 7.39 8.18
C SER A 46 -3.27 6.84 9.48
N ASP A 47 -3.66 5.58 9.51
CA ASP A 47 -4.16 4.90 10.71
C ASP A 47 -3.09 4.79 11.80
N ALA A 48 -1.87 4.43 11.41
CA ALA A 48 -0.75 4.38 12.34
C ALA A 48 -0.43 5.75 12.95
N ILE A 49 -0.50 6.82 12.16
CA ILE A 49 -0.30 8.19 12.64
C ILE A 49 -1.44 8.60 13.54
N ALA A 50 -2.69 8.23 13.23
CA ALA A 50 -3.86 8.54 14.05
C ALA A 50 -3.73 8.00 15.48
N ALA A 51 -3.03 6.89 15.68
CA ALA A 51 -2.75 6.33 17.00
C ALA A 51 -1.83 7.24 17.86
N CYS A 52 -1.19 8.24 17.26
CA CYS A 52 -0.30 9.18 17.96
C CYS A 52 -1.04 10.39 18.55
N GLY A 53 -2.35 10.56 18.30
CA GLY A 53 -3.10 11.72 18.73
C GLY A 53 -4.60 11.49 18.82
N ALA A 54 -5.36 12.55 19.05
CA ALA A 54 -6.81 12.48 19.26
C ALA A 54 -7.63 12.67 17.97
N THR A 55 -7.02 13.08 16.88
CA THR A 55 -7.69 13.37 15.62
C THR A 55 -7.05 12.58 14.47
N TYR A 56 -7.80 12.37 13.39
CA TYR A 56 -7.27 11.72 12.20
C TYR A 56 -6.32 12.67 11.47
N PRO A 57 -5.14 12.19 11.02
CA PRO A 57 -4.13 13.03 10.40
C PRO A 57 -4.50 13.48 9.00
N ALA A 58 -4.00 14.64 8.59
CA ALA A 58 -4.02 15.09 7.20
C ALA A 58 -2.71 14.65 6.51
N LEU A 59 -2.65 13.38 6.10
CA LEU A 59 -1.53 12.83 5.35
C LEU A 59 -1.85 12.80 3.86
N ASN A 60 -1.08 13.53 3.06
CA ASN A 60 -1.21 13.55 1.62
C ASN A 60 -0.12 12.71 0.93
N ALA A 61 -0.48 12.11 -0.20
CA ALA A 61 0.48 11.44 -1.05
C ALA A 61 1.39 12.45 -1.79
N PRO A 62 2.65 12.11 -2.05
CA PRO A 62 3.35 10.91 -1.60
C PRO A 62 3.67 10.98 -0.08
N ALA A 63 3.49 9.87 0.63
CA ALA A 63 3.74 9.78 2.06
C ALA A 63 5.26 9.64 2.34
N THR A 64 6.00 10.70 2.12
CA THR A 64 7.44 10.75 2.43
C THR A 64 7.67 10.76 3.94
N ALA A 65 8.87 10.38 4.37
CA ALA A 65 9.24 10.42 5.78
C ALA A 65 9.03 11.81 6.41
N GLU A 66 9.33 12.87 5.66
CA GLU A 66 9.10 14.25 6.09
C GLU A 66 7.61 14.53 6.33
N ARG A 67 6.72 14.11 5.42
CA ARG A 67 5.27 14.31 5.56
C ARG A 67 4.68 13.50 6.70
N VAL A 68 5.15 12.27 6.88
CA VAL A 68 4.75 11.43 8.02
C VAL A 68 5.16 12.10 9.33
N LEU A 69 6.40 12.57 9.43
CA LEU A 69 6.89 13.27 10.62
C LEU A 69 6.08 14.55 10.91
N ALA A 70 5.79 15.34 9.87
CA ALA A 70 4.98 16.54 10.00
C ALA A 70 3.57 16.22 10.49
N ALA A 71 2.94 15.17 9.94
CA ALA A 71 1.61 14.73 10.36
C ALA A 71 1.59 14.27 11.83
N VAL A 72 2.59 13.51 12.28
CA VAL A 72 2.71 13.10 13.69
C VAL A 72 2.88 14.30 14.60
N ARG A 73 3.72 15.26 14.21
CA ARG A 73 3.94 16.48 15.00
C ARG A 73 2.69 17.36 15.13
N ALA A 74 1.88 17.40 14.08
CA ALA A 74 0.64 18.18 14.07
C ALA A 74 -0.44 17.61 15.00
N LEU A 75 -0.34 16.33 15.39
CA LEU A 75 -1.26 15.70 16.33
C LEU A 75 -0.86 15.85 17.81
N LYS A 76 0.33 16.32 18.05
CA LYS A 76 0.85 16.58 19.42
C LYS A 76 0.61 18.02 19.82
#